data_0397f2b7c90f7a8e26544b0fa51e362d
#
_entry.id   0397f2b7c90f7a8e26544b0fa51e362d
#
_cell.length_a   1.000
_cell.length_b   1.000
_cell.length_c   1.000
_cell.angle_alpha   90.00
_cell.angle_beta   90.00
_cell.angle_gamma   90.00
#
_symmetry.space_group_name_H-M   'P 1'
#
loop_
_entity.id
_entity.type
_entity.pdbx_description
1 polymer ?
#
loop_
_entity_poly.entity_id
_entity_poly.type
_entity_poly.pdbx_seq_one_letter_code
_entity_poly.pdbx_strand_id
1 'polypeptide(L)'
;MTAPEIRRLSQADYPAFERFLSGRAESSMFLRSNARAAGLDYAGEAFQARYFGAWGTDELTGLLALSWGGHLMAQAPADLLGPLLAALQAEEPEAMATGLLAPADQAAWLLERLKPAPESVKLSEIEPLFRLDLDRMAVPEPLRTGVLVARRAGLEDLDFIVPWRVVYDVETMGGLRPEMEADARAAIAAWIERLPIFLLETEGRPVAMAAWNAELPDMVQIGGVFTPPELRGRGYGRAAVAAALIAARDRGATTAILFTHTPAAERAYRALGFEQVGLYHIALYDPGVRLCPLP
;
A
#
# COMPACT_ATOMS: atom_id res chain seq x y z
N MET A 1 -28.61 -3.44 22.40
CA MET A 1 -27.95 -2.69 21.30
C MET A 1 -28.63 -3.11 20.02
N THR A 2 -29.08 -2.17 19.20
CA THR A 2 -29.61 -2.44 17.85
C THR A 2 -28.52 -2.98 16.97
N ALA A 3 -28.82 -3.96 16.11
CA ALA A 3 -27.85 -4.44 15.13
C ALA A 3 -27.39 -3.27 14.24
N PRO A 4 -26.12 -3.22 13.85
CA PRO A 4 -25.62 -2.17 12.97
C PRO A 4 -26.30 -2.25 11.60
N GLU A 5 -26.60 -1.11 11.02
CA GLU A 5 -27.04 -1.01 9.63
C GLU A 5 -25.83 -1.26 8.71
N ILE A 6 -25.95 -2.20 7.80
CA ILE A 6 -24.90 -2.47 6.80
C ILE A 6 -25.41 -2.01 5.44
N ARG A 7 -24.68 -1.11 4.79
CA ARG A 7 -25.03 -0.64 3.46
C ARG A 7 -23.81 -0.22 2.64
N ARG A 8 -23.99 -0.16 1.34
CA ARG A 8 -23.02 0.44 0.43
C ARG A 8 -22.90 1.94 0.71
N LEU A 9 -21.67 2.45 0.67
CA LEU A 9 -21.38 3.87 0.81
C LEU A 9 -21.48 4.58 -0.55
N SER A 10 -21.82 5.85 -0.49
CA SER A 10 -21.85 6.79 -1.60
C SER A 10 -20.99 8.01 -1.30
N GLN A 11 -20.82 8.90 -2.28
CA GLN A 11 -20.05 10.13 -2.09
C GLN A 11 -20.56 11.00 -0.93
N ALA A 12 -21.85 10.94 -0.60
CA ALA A 12 -22.42 11.65 0.54
C ALA A 12 -21.85 11.20 1.90
N ASP A 13 -21.37 9.95 1.97
CA ASP A 13 -20.80 9.35 3.18
C ASP A 13 -19.31 9.70 3.40
N TYR A 14 -18.67 10.39 2.44
CA TYR A 14 -17.23 10.68 2.50
C TYR A 14 -16.78 11.35 3.82
N PRO A 15 -17.51 12.32 4.41
CA PRO A 15 -17.08 12.90 5.69
C PRO A 15 -17.04 11.89 6.85
N ALA A 16 -17.98 10.95 6.91
CA ALA A 16 -18.01 9.90 7.93
C ALA A 16 -16.92 8.85 7.67
N PHE A 17 -16.72 8.47 6.40
CA PHE A 17 -15.66 7.57 5.94
C PHE A 17 -14.30 8.11 6.36
N GLU A 18 -13.97 9.37 6.02
CA GLU A 18 -12.67 9.95 6.35
C GLU A 18 -12.47 10.10 7.86
N ARG A 19 -13.51 10.50 8.61
CA ARG A 19 -13.45 10.59 10.07
C ARG A 19 -13.15 9.23 10.71
N PHE A 20 -13.79 8.16 10.24
CA PHE A 20 -13.59 6.80 10.75
C PHE A 20 -12.17 6.30 10.47
N LEU A 21 -11.68 6.50 9.25
CA LEU A 21 -10.39 5.97 8.81
C LEU A 21 -9.21 6.81 9.28
N SER A 22 -9.35 8.13 9.45
CA SER A 22 -8.28 8.99 10.00
C SER A 22 -7.92 8.64 11.43
N GLY A 23 -8.87 8.11 12.22
CA GLY A 23 -8.58 7.55 13.56
C GLY A 23 -7.80 6.23 13.52
N ARG A 24 -7.55 5.66 12.32
CA ARG A 24 -6.81 4.41 12.05
C ARG A 24 -5.87 4.62 10.86
N ALA A 25 -5.24 5.78 10.82
CA ALA A 25 -4.57 6.32 9.63
C ALA A 25 -3.53 5.35 9.05
N GLU A 26 -2.72 4.73 9.91
CA GLU A 26 -1.61 3.89 9.49
C GLU A 26 -2.06 2.64 8.71
N SER A 27 -3.15 2.01 9.15
CA SER A 27 -3.67 0.79 8.52
C SER A 27 -4.74 1.06 7.45
N SER A 28 -5.11 2.32 7.23
CA SER A 28 -6.19 2.72 6.33
C SER A 28 -5.71 3.47 5.08
N MET A 29 -4.40 3.54 4.86
CA MET A 29 -3.81 4.38 3.81
C MET A 29 -4.36 4.10 2.42
N PHE A 30 -4.47 2.84 2.01
CA PHE A 30 -5.01 2.48 0.70
C PHE A 30 -6.49 2.85 0.54
N LEU A 31 -7.30 2.61 1.59
CA LEU A 31 -8.72 2.99 1.59
C LEU A 31 -8.88 4.51 1.41
N ARG A 32 -8.15 5.30 2.22
CA ARG A 32 -8.21 6.76 2.21
C ARG A 32 -7.68 7.34 0.90
N SER A 33 -6.51 6.90 0.44
CA SER A 33 -5.89 7.44 -0.78
C SER A 33 -6.70 7.12 -2.04
N ASN A 34 -7.26 5.92 -2.14
CA ASN A 34 -8.12 5.54 -3.25
C ASN A 34 -9.42 6.38 -3.27
N ALA A 35 -10.10 6.48 -2.13
CA ALA A 35 -11.32 7.28 -2.02
C ALA A 35 -11.07 8.78 -2.27
N ARG A 36 -9.91 9.30 -1.86
CA ARG A 36 -9.50 10.68 -2.17
C ARG A 36 -9.27 10.90 -3.66
N ALA A 37 -8.67 9.92 -4.34
CA ALA A 37 -8.37 10.02 -5.77
C ALA A 37 -9.62 9.88 -6.66
N ALA A 38 -10.57 8.99 -6.29
CA ALA A 38 -11.65 8.56 -7.17
C ALA A 38 -13.06 8.63 -6.56
N GLY A 39 -13.21 9.13 -5.33
CA GLY A 39 -14.48 9.19 -4.62
C GLY A 39 -14.94 7.82 -4.07
N LEU A 40 -16.18 7.80 -3.54
CA LEU A 40 -16.81 6.57 -3.01
C LEU A 40 -17.75 5.90 -4.00
N ASP A 41 -18.19 6.61 -5.03
CA ASP A 41 -19.06 6.03 -6.06
C ASP A 41 -18.25 5.14 -6.99
N TYR A 42 -18.85 4.00 -7.40
CA TYR A 42 -18.17 3.00 -8.22
C TYR A 42 -18.76 2.93 -9.63
N ALA A 43 -17.91 3.18 -10.62
CA ALA A 43 -18.20 3.04 -12.04
C ALA A 43 -17.22 2.09 -12.77
N GLY A 44 -16.33 1.42 -12.02
CA GLY A 44 -15.34 0.49 -12.57
C GLY A 44 -14.00 1.15 -12.95
N GLU A 45 -13.82 2.43 -12.65
CA GLU A 45 -12.62 3.17 -12.96
C GLU A 45 -11.47 2.91 -11.97
N ALA A 46 -10.24 3.22 -12.38
CA ALA A 46 -9.06 3.06 -11.55
C ALA A 46 -9.20 3.82 -10.21
N PHE A 47 -8.71 3.21 -9.14
CA PHE A 47 -8.77 3.67 -7.74
C PHE A 47 -10.16 3.68 -7.10
N GLN A 48 -11.22 3.43 -7.84
CA GLN A 48 -12.55 3.24 -7.26
C GLN A 48 -12.63 1.90 -6.52
N ALA A 49 -13.53 1.83 -5.54
CA ALA A 49 -13.88 0.60 -4.86
C ALA A 49 -15.36 0.59 -4.52
N ARG A 50 -15.92 -0.61 -4.36
CA ARG A 50 -17.24 -0.80 -3.75
C ARG A 50 -17.03 -0.82 -2.24
N TYR A 51 -17.45 0.23 -1.57
CA TYR A 51 -17.30 0.40 -0.13
C TYR A 51 -18.59 0.02 0.59
N PHE A 52 -18.50 -0.87 1.57
CA PHE A 52 -19.60 -1.27 2.45
C PHE A 52 -19.28 -0.83 3.87
N GLY A 53 -20.20 -0.09 4.47
CA GLY A 53 -20.05 0.47 5.81
C GLY A 53 -21.02 -0.16 6.81
N ALA A 54 -20.53 -0.41 8.02
CA ALA A 54 -21.33 -0.75 9.18
C ALA A 54 -21.58 0.52 10.00
N TRP A 55 -22.83 0.84 10.24
CA TRP A 55 -23.24 2.06 10.91
C TRP A 55 -23.80 1.75 12.31
N GLY A 56 -23.30 2.48 13.32
CA GLY A 56 -23.99 2.65 14.59
C GLY A 56 -25.15 3.64 14.43
N THR A 57 -25.50 4.35 15.51
CA THR A 57 -26.64 5.31 15.44
C THR A 57 -26.37 6.43 14.44
N ASP A 58 -25.16 7.01 14.43
CA ASP A 58 -24.80 8.13 13.53
C ASP A 58 -23.32 8.05 13.06
N GLU A 59 -22.62 6.97 13.36
CA GLU A 59 -21.18 6.84 13.08
C GLU A 59 -20.87 5.56 12.31
N LEU A 60 -19.93 5.66 11.39
CA LEU A 60 -19.33 4.51 10.74
C LEU A 60 -18.47 3.75 11.76
N THR A 61 -18.69 2.45 11.91
CA THR A 61 -18.03 1.59 12.91
C THR A 61 -17.20 0.48 12.29
N GLY A 62 -17.38 0.23 10.99
CA GLY A 62 -16.61 -0.77 10.24
C GLY A 62 -16.73 -0.53 8.74
N LEU A 63 -15.73 -0.98 8.02
CA LEU A 63 -15.63 -0.84 6.57
C LEU A 63 -15.05 -2.09 5.93
N LEU A 64 -15.63 -2.52 4.80
CA LEU A 64 -15.07 -3.49 3.86
C LEU A 64 -15.16 -2.90 2.45
N ALA A 65 -14.13 -3.08 1.64
CA ALA A 65 -14.12 -2.57 0.28
C ALA A 65 -13.55 -3.61 -0.70
N LEU A 66 -14.09 -3.64 -1.91
CA LEU A 66 -13.52 -4.37 -3.04
C LEU A 66 -13.11 -3.36 -4.12
N SER A 67 -11.81 -3.24 -4.36
CA SER A 67 -11.27 -2.27 -5.31
C SER A 67 -11.56 -2.65 -6.76
N TRP A 68 -11.35 -1.72 -7.69
CA TRP A 68 -11.44 -1.93 -9.14
C TRP A 68 -10.55 -3.09 -9.62
N GLY A 69 -9.38 -3.28 -8.98
CA GLY A 69 -8.44 -4.37 -9.28
C GLY A 69 -8.74 -5.68 -8.55
N GLY A 70 -9.87 -5.75 -7.80
CA GLY A 70 -10.26 -6.94 -7.06
C GLY A 70 -9.57 -7.12 -5.71
N HIS A 71 -8.88 -6.10 -5.16
CA HIS A 71 -8.31 -6.20 -3.82
C HIS A 71 -9.39 -5.98 -2.76
N LEU A 72 -9.56 -6.97 -1.90
CA LEU A 72 -10.40 -6.87 -0.71
C LEU A 72 -9.64 -6.12 0.38
N MET A 73 -10.23 -5.05 0.92
CA MET A 73 -9.63 -4.22 1.96
C MET A 73 -10.59 -4.08 3.13
N ALA A 74 -10.10 -4.18 4.36
CA ALA A 74 -10.93 -4.10 5.56
C ALA A 74 -10.36 -3.14 6.60
N GLN A 75 -11.28 -2.50 7.31
CA GLN A 75 -11.02 -1.78 8.54
C GLN A 75 -12.28 -1.91 9.41
N ALA A 76 -12.38 -2.99 10.18
CA ALA A 76 -13.57 -3.29 10.97
C ALA A 76 -13.24 -4.14 12.21
N PRO A 77 -14.02 -4.04 13.30
CA PRO A 77 -14.04 -5.04 14.35
C PRO A 77 -14.44 -6.43 13.80
N ALA A 78 -13.93 -7.48 14.44
CA ALA A 78 -14.09 -8.85 13.96
C ALA A 78 -15.56 -9.30 13.81
N ASP A 79 -16.44 -8.84 14.68
CA ASP A 79 -17.88 -9.13 14.66
C ASP A 79 -18.63 -8.46 13.49
N LEU A 80 -18.05 -7.41 12.90
CA LEU A 80 -18.63 -6.71 11.75
C LEU A 80 -18.12 -7.24 10.40
N LEU A 81 -17.00 -7.97 10.35
CA LEU A 81 -16.45 -8.49 9.08
C LEU A 81 -17.42 -9.45 8.37
N GLY A 82 -18.13 -10.31 9.12
CA GLY A 82 -19.13 -11.23 8.55
C GLY A 82 -20.31 -10.51 7.89
N PRO A 83 -21.02 -9.66 8.61
CA PRO A 83 -22.09 -8.85 8.04
C PRO A 83 -21.67 -8.00 6.84
N LEU A 84 -20.48 -7.35 6.89
CA LEU A 84 -19.93 -6.56 5.78
C LEU A 84 -19.62 -7.43 4.54
N LEU A 85 -19.00 -8.59 4.74
CA LEU A 85 -18.70 -9.52 3.65
C LEU A 85 -20.00 -10.07 3.02
N ALA A 86 -21.00 -10.40 3.84
CA ALA A 86 -22.30 -10.85 3.36
C ALA A 86 -23.02 -9.78 2.51
N ALA A 87 -22.96 -8.52 2.91
CA ALA A 87 -23.53 -7.42 2.14
C ALA A 87 -22.84 -7.24 0.79
N LEU A 88 -21.48 -7.30 0.76
CA LEU A 88 -20.73 -7.26 -0.49
C LEU A 88 -21.11 -8.43 -1.40
N GLN A 89 -21.19 -9.65 -0.88
CA GLN A 89 -21.55 -10.85 -1.65
C GLN A 89 -22.98 -10.79 -2.19
N ALA A 90 -23.91 -10.22 -1.45
CA ALA A 90 -25.30 -10.08 -1.89
C ALA A 90 -25.46 -9.11 -3.07
N GLU A 91 -24.68 -8.04 -3.11
CA GLU A 91 -24.68 -7.09 -4.24
C GLU A 91 -23.79 -7.56 -5.42
N GLU A 92 -22.75 -8.32 -5.13
CA GLU A 92 -21.73 -8.71 -6.10
C GLU A 92 -21.47 -10.24 -6.03
N PRO A 93 -22.44 -11.09 -6.38
CA PRO A 93 -22.35 -12.55 -6.19
C PRO A 93 -21.28 -13.23 -7.06
N GLU A 94 -20.84 -12.56 -8.13
CA GLU A 94 -19.79 -13.05 -9.02
C GLU A 94 -18.42 -12.39 -8.76
N ALA A 95 -18.31 -11.59 -7.68
CA ALA A 95 -17.07 -10.86 -7.39
C ALA A 95 -15.92 -11.82 -7.08
N MET A 96 -14.76 -11.45 -7.61
CA MET A 96 -13.50 -12.17 -7.41
C MET A 96 -12.54 -11.28 -6.61
N ALA A 97 -11.93 -11.82 -5.57
CA ALA A 97 -10.80 -11.19 -4.90
C ALA A 97 -9.50 -11.61 -5.57
N THR A 98 -8.76 -10.67 -6.12
CA THR A 98 -7.40 -10.88 -6.65
C THR A 98 -6.32 -10.58 -5.62
N GLY A 99 -6.71 -10.09 -4.44
CA GLY A 99 -5.83 -9.85 -3.31
C GLY A 99 -6.59 -9.48 -2.05
N LEU A 100 -5.85 -9.41 -0.95
CA LEU A 100 -6.32 -9.02 0.37
C LEU A 100 -5.31 -8.07 1.01
N LEU A 101 -5.76 -6.92 1.44
CA LEU A 101 -4.96 -5.86 2.06
C LEU A 101 -5.66 -5.39 3.34
N ALA A 102 -5.23 -5.87 4.50
CA ALA A 102 -5.89 -5.54 5.77
C ALA A 102 -4.94 -5.69 6.97
N PRO A 103 -5.27 -5.11 8.15
CA PRO A 103 -4.64 -5.49 9.41
C PRO A 103 -4.63 -7.01 9.58
N ALA A 104 -3.54 -7.56 10.13
CA ALA A 104 -3.28 -9.01 10.10
C ALA A 104 -4.38 -9.85 10.77
N ASP A 105 -5.00 -9.36 11.84
CA ASP A 105 -6.11 -10.00 12.54
C ASP A 105 -7.38 -10.08 11.67
N GLN A 106 -7.70 -8.99 10.97
CA GLN A 106 -8.84 -8.91 10.07
C GLN A 106 -8.61 -9.77 8.82
N ALA A 107 -7.38 -9.73 8.29
CA ALA A 107 -6.98 -10.58 7.17
C ALA A 107 -7.08 -12.07 7.52
N ALA A 108 -6.62 -12.48 8.71
CA ALA A 108 -6.72 -13.87 9.17
C ALA A 108 -8.19 -14.33 9.20
N TRP A 109 -9.10 -13.49 9.71
CA TRP A 109 -10.53 -13.77 9.72
C TRP A 109 -11.11 -13.93 8.31
N LEU A 110 -10.72 -13.07 7.36
CA LEU A 110 -11.15 -13.13 5.96
C LEU A 110 -10.60 -14.37 5.25
N LEU A 111 -9.31 -14.69 5.45
CA LEU A 111 -8.66 -15.87 4.84
C LEU A 111 -9.30 -17.20 5.24
N GLU A 112 -9.71 -17.35 6.49
CA GLU A 112 -10.45 -18.53 6.94
C GLU A 112 -11.75 -18.77 6.16
N ARG A 113 -12.32 -17.72 5.57
CA ARG A 113 -13.58 -17.77 4.81
C ARG A 113 -13.37 -17.82 3.32
N LEU A 114 -12.41 -17.07 2.80
CA LEU A 114 -12.05 -17.08 1.37
C LEU A 114 -11.44 -18.42 0.95
N LYS A 115 -10.67 -19.06 1.81
CA LYS A 115 -9.99 -20.35 1.58
C LYS A 115 -9.35 -20.41 0.20
N PRO A 116 -8.43 -19.50 -0.15
CA PRO A 116 -7.78 -19.51 -1.45
C PRO A 116 -7.11 -20.85 -1.69
N ALA A 117 -7.25 -21.40 -2.90
CA ALA A 117 -6.54 -22.60 -3.29
C ALA A 117 -5.03 -22.32 -3.26
N PRO A 118 -4.19 -23.23 -2.73
CA PRO A 118 -2.74 -22.97 -2.60
C PRO A 118 -2.08 -22.56 -3.92
N GLU A 119 -2.50 -23.13 -5.04
CA GLU A 119 -1.99 -22.82 -6.38
C GLU A 119 -2.36 -21.42 -6.88
N SER A 120 -3.42 -20.81 -6.34
CA SER A 120 -3.81 -19.43 -6.67
C SER A 120 -3.03 -18.38 -5.88
N VAL A 121 -2.41 -18.74 -4.76
CA VAL A 121 -1.69 -17.81 -3.91
C VAL A 121 -0.33 -17.48 -4.54
N LYS A 122 -0.16 -16.23 -4.98
CA LYS A 122 1.11 -15.71 -5.52
C LYS A 122 1.97 -15.07 -4.45
N LEU A 123 1.31 -14.43 -3.49
CA LEU A 123 1.94 -13.80 -2.32
C LEU A 123 0.98 -13.93 -1.13
N SER A 124 1.52 -14.17 0.06
CA SER A 124 0.76 -14.08 1.31
C SER A 124 1.73 -13.82 2.46
N GLU A 125 1.91 -12.55 2.79
CA GLU A 125 2.91 -12.10 3.76
C GLU A 125 2.28 -11.24 4.85
N ILE A 126 2.62 -11.52 6.10
CA ILE A 126 2.31 -10.64 7.22
C ILE A 126 3.53 -9.74 7.45
N GLU A 127 3.35 -8.48 7.16
CA GLU A 127 4.43 -7.50 7.26
C GLU A 127 4.27 -6.59 8.48
N PRO A 128 5.34 -6.34 9.24
CA PRO A 128 5.38 -5.24 10.18
C PRO A 128 5.03 -3.92 9.50
N LEU A 129 4.04 -3.22 10.06
CA LEU A 129 3.65 -1.88 9.67
C LEU A 129 4.43 -0.88 10.53
N PHE A 130 5.15 0.01 9.89
CA PHE A 130 5.95 1.04 10.54
C PHE A 130 5.39 2.43 10.27
N ARG A 131 5.56 3.32 11.26
CA ARG A 131 5.21 4.73 11.21
C ARG A 131 6.40 5.60 11.61
N LEU A 132 6.50 6.77 11.02
CA LEU A 132 7.45 7.83 11.38
C LEU A 132 6.75 9.18 11.39
N ASP A 133 6.95 9.95 12.46
CA ASP A 133 6.66 11.40 12.48
C ASP A 133 7.82 12.11 11.77
N LEU A 134 7.54 12.81 10.67
CA LEU A 134 8.57 13.34 9.77
C LEU A 134 9.44 14.45 10.39
N ASP A 135 8.96 15.11 11.43
CA ASP A 135 9.75 16.09 12.22
C ASP A 135 10.83 15.43 13.08
N ARG A 136 10.67 14.12 13.36
CA ARG A 136 11.62 13.33 14.16
C ARG A 136 12.59 12.50 13.29
N MET A 137 12.52 12.66 11.97
CA MET A 137 13.34 11.86 11.06
C MET A 137 14.83 12.11 11.25
N ALA A 138 15.60 11.03 11.44
CA ALA A 138 17.06 11.06 11.46
C ALA A 138 17.60 11.09 10.01
N VAL A 139 17.87 12.29 9.48
CA VAL A 139 18.39 12.46 8.11
C VAL A 139 19.83 11.96 8.03
N PRO A 140 20.15 11.01 7.12
CA PRO A 140 21.52 10.53 6.91
C PRO A 140 22.50 11.65 6.54
N GLU A 141 23.69 11.63 7.15
CA GLU A 141 24.72 12.65 6.92
C GLU A 141 25.10 12.85 5.45
N PRO A 142 25.28 11.80 4.62
CA PRO A 142 25.60 11.99 3.20
C PRO A 142 24.56 12.78 2.40
N LEU A 143 23.26 12.73 2.81
CA LEU A 143 22.23 13.60 2.24
C LEU A 143 22.36 15.04 2.73
N ARG A 144 22.66 15.25 4.03
CA ARG A 144 22.83 16.60 4.60
C ARG A 144 24.04 17.33 4.02
N THR A 145 25.08 16.59 3.66
CA THR A 145 26.35 17.13 3.12
C THR A 145 26.37 17.24 1.60
N GLY A 146 25.33 16.73 0.91
CA GLY A 146 25.26 16.73 -0.55
C GLY A 146 26.16 15.69 -1.24
N VAL A 147 26.77 14.76 -0.50
CA VAL A 147 27.51 13.61 -1.09
C VAL A 147 26.55 12.67 -1.82
N LEU A 148 25.34 12.50 -1.27
CA LEU A 148 24.22 11.84 -1.94
C LEU A 148 23.19 12.90 -2.31
N VAL A 149 22.73 12.85 -3.55
CA VAL A 149 21.69 13.76 -4.06
C VAL A 149 20.51 12.91 -4.53
N ALA A 150 19.30 13.40 -4.34
CA ALA A 150 18.13 12.73 -4.86
C ALA A 150 17.38 13.65 -5.81
N ARG A 151 16.83 13.06 -6.87
CA ARG A 151 15.92 13.74 -7.79
C ARG A 151 14.69 12.89 -8.06
N ARG A 152 13.62 13.54 -8.50
CA ARG A 152 12.46 12.84 -9.03
C ARG A 152 12.83 12.18 -10.37
N ALA A 153 12.39 10.92 -10.56
CA ALA A 153 12.51 10.23 -11.83
C ALA A 153 11.50 10.77 -12.84
N GLY A 154 11.91 10.78 -14.11
CA GLY A 154 11.07 11.06 -15.27
C GLY A 154 10.94 9.84 -16.19
N LEU A 155 10.19 9.99 -17.29
CA LEU A 155 10.06 8.92 -18.30
C LEU A 155 11.40 8.60 -18.99
N GLU A 156 12.33 9.55 -19.01
CA GLU A 156 13.70 9.37 -19.49
C GLU A 156 14.51 8.38 -18.68
N ASP A 157 14.10 8.08 -17.45
CA ASP A 157 14.78 7.14 -16.56
C ASP A 157 14.29 5.69 -16.70
N LEU A 158 13.30 5.44 -17.55
CA LEU A 158 12.70 4.11 -17.71
C LEU A 158 13.71 3.03 -18.03
N ASP A 159 14.66 3.30 -18.93
CA ASP A 159 15.69 2.33 -19.34
C ASP A 159 16.62 1.96 -18.18
N PHE A 160 16.67 2.80 -17.16
CA PHE A 160 17.43 2.58 -15.95
C PHE A 160 16.62 1.89 -14.84
N ILE A 161 15.37 2.34 -14.61
CA ILE A 161 14.53 1.85 -13.52
C ILE A 161 13.91 0.48 -13.83
N VAL A 162 13.56 0.22 -15.09
CA VAL A 162 12.90 -1.03 -15.49
C VAL A 162 13.70 -2.28 -15.16
N PRO A 163 15.02 -2.37 -15.44
CA PRO A 163 15.83 -3.50 -14.98
C PRO A 163 15.80 -3.68 -13.46
N TRP A 164 15.82 -2.59 -12.71
CA TRP A 164 15.72 -2.65 -11.24
C TRP A 164 14.38 -3.19 -10.77
N ARG A 165 13.30 -2.79 -11.44
CA ARG A 165 11.97 -3.30 -11.14
C ARG A 165 11.85 -4.80 -11.44
N VAL A 166 12.38 -5.27 -12.55
CA VAL A 166 12.40 -6.70 -12.87
C VAL A 166 13.14 -7.50 -11.81
N VAL A 167 14.33 -7.04 -11.37
CA VAL A 167 15.06 -7.71 -10.28
C VAL A 167 14.26 -7.71 -8.99
N TYR A 168 13.65 -6.58 -8.63
CA TYR A 168 12.78 -6.46 -7.45
C TYR A 168 11.62 -7.48 -7.50
N ASP A 169 10.93 -7.58 -8.64
CA ASP A 169 9.80 -8.49 -8.79
C ASP A 169 10.23 -9.96 -8.72
N VAL A 170 11.39 -10.30 -9.27
CA VAL A 170 11.96 -11.65 -9.15
C VAL A 170 12.31 -11.99 -7.70
N GLU A 171 12.90 -11.03 -6.95
CA GLU A 171 13.23 -11.24 -5.54
C GLU A 171 12.02 -11.35 -4.63
N THR A 172 10.92 -10.67 -4.97
CA THR A 172 9.71 -10.62 -4.12
C THR A 172 8.67 -11.67 -4.50
N MET A 173 8.50 -11.97 -5.79
CA MET A 173 7.44 -12.87 -6.27
C MET A 173 7.97 -14.15 -6.91
N GLY A 174 9.27 -14.24 -7.12
CA GLY A 174 9.94 -15.41 -7.72
C GLY A 174 9.74 -15.56 -9.23
N GLY A 175 10.73 -16.17 -9.87
CA GLY A 175 10.70 -16.58 -11.27
C GLY A 175 10.77 -15.46 -12.32
N LEU A 176 11.58 -15.69 -13.35
CA LEU A 176 11.61 -14.84 -14.55
C LEU A 176 10.47 -15.27 -15.50
N ARG A 177 9.77 -14.31 -16.08
CA ARG A 177 8.76 -14.50 -17.14
C ARG A 177 9.10 -13.63 -18.34
N PRO A 178 8.82 -14.08 -19.57
CA PRO A 178 9.20 -13.34 -20.79
C PRO A 178 8.67 -11.89 -20.86
N GLU A 179 7.47 -11.65 -20.30
CA GLU A 179 6.77 -10.36 -20.39
C GLU A 179 7.17 -9.37 -19.29
N MET A 180 7.96 -9.79 -18.28
CA MET A 180 8.25 -8.98 -17.08
C MET A 180 8.83 -7.59 -17.39
N GLU A 181 9.66 -7.47 -18.41
CA GLU A 181 10.24 -6.18 -18.76
C GLU A 181 9.21 -5.22 -19.35
N ALA A 182 8.32 -5.73 -20.21
CA ALA A 182 7.24 -4.92 -20.79
C ALA A 182 6.23 -4.51 -19.73
N ASP A 183 5.85 -5.44 -18.84
CA ASP A 183 4.94 -5.19 -17.72
C ASP A 183 5.55 -4.17 -16.75
N ALA A 184 6.84 -4.34 -16.40
CA ALA A 184 7.55 -3.41 -15.53
C ALA A 184 7.65 -2.02 -16.15
N ARG A 185 7.90 -1.92 -17.47
CA ARG A 185 7.96 -0.63 -18.19
C ARG A 185 6.63 0.10 -18.14
N ALA A 186 5.54 -0.59 -18.44
CA ALA A 186 4.21 -0.01 -18.38
C ALA A 186 3.83 0.41 -16.94
N ALA A 187 4.10 -0.44 -15.95
CA ALA A 187 3.82 -0.15 -14.55
C ALA A 187 4.62 1.04 -14.02
N ILE A 188 5.92 1.13 -14.32
CA ILE A 188 6.78 2.24 -13.88
C ILE A 188 6.39 3.54 -14.58
N ALA A 189 6.08 3.51 -15.88
CA ALA A 189 5.64 4.70 -16.60
C ALA A 189 4.35 5.27 -15.96
N ALA A 190 3.34 4.43 -15.75
CA ALA A 190 2.11 4.83 -15.08
C ALA A 190 2.34 5.31 -13.63
N TRP A 191 3.32 4.74 -12.94
CA TRP A 191 3.68 5.19 -11.58
C TRP A 191 4.31 6.58 -11.59
N ILE A 192 5.30 6.84 -12.46
CA ILE A 192 5.97 8.15 -12.60
C ILE A 192 4.96 9.28 -12.89
N GLU A 193 3.95 9.02 -13.72
CA GLU A 193 2.91 10.00 -14.05
C GLU A 193 2.04 10.35 -12.84
N ARG A 194 1.82 9.39 -11.94
CA ARG A 194 0.89 9.53 -10.83
C ARG A 194 1.56 9.95 -9.52
N LEU A 195 2.62 9.27 -9.13
CA LEU A 195 3.31 9.46 -7.86
C LEU A 195 4.83 9.51 -8.05
N PRO A 196 5.54 10.25 -7.20
CA PRO A 196 6.99 10.37 -7.32
C PRO A 196 7.72 9.06 -7.09
N ILE A 197 8.67 8.77 -7.99
CA ILE A 197 9.80 7.87 -7.76
C ILE A 197 11.03 8.77 -7.59
N PHE A 198 11.82 8.51 -6.57
CA PHE A 198 13.06 9.25 -6.27
C PHE A 198 14.25 8.36 -6.58
N LEU A 199 15.15 8.85 -7.42
CA LEU A 199 16.46 8.26 -7.66
C LEU A 199 17.47 8.92 -6.74
N LEU A 200 18.21 8.10 -5.99
CA LEU A 200 19.37 8.54 -5.21
C LEU A 200 20.61 8.40 -6.07
N GLU A 201 21.41 9.45 -6.13
CA GLU A 201 22.62 9.52 -6.96
C GLU A 201 23.85 9.84 -6.13
N THR A 202 24.98 9.31 -6.57
CA THR A 202 26.33 9.71 -6.17
C THR A 202 27.18 9.87 -7.41
N GLU A 203 27.97 10.97 -7.50
CA GLU A 203 28.79 11.28 -8.69
C GLU A 203 27.99 11.24 -10.00
N GLY A 204 26.71 11.67 -9.97
CA GLY A 204 25.82 11.68 -11.13
C GLY A 204 25.34 10.28 -11.58
N ARG A 205 25.49 9.24 -10.76
CA ARG A 205 25.04 7.88 -11.06
C ARG A 205 23.97 7.44 -10.07
N PRO A 206 22.81 6.98 -10.53
CA PRO A 206 21.80 6.38 -9.67
C PRO A 206 22.31 5.13 -8.96
N VAL A 207 22.07 5.05 -7.64
CA VAL A 207 22.53 3.95 -6.77
C VAL A 207 21.43 3.28 -5.97
N ALA A 208 20.26 3.93 -5.85
CA ALA A 208 19.07 3.37 -5.21
C ALA A 208 17.84 4.15 -5.65
N MET A 209 16.66 3.59 -5.40
CA MET A 209 15.40 4.30 -5.55
C MET A 209 14.49 4.07 -4.36
N ALA A 210 13.55 5.00 -4.16
CA ALA A 210 12.38 4.87 -3.29
C ALA A 210 11.21 5.59 -3.94
N ALA A 211 10.00 5.16 -3.67
CA ALA A 211 8.80 5.75 -4.27
C ALA A 211 7.70 5.94 -3.23
N TRP A 212 6.68 6.72 -3.59
CA TRP A 212 5.43 6.74 -2.84
C TRP A 212 4.44 5.78 -3.49
N ASN A 213 3.90 4.85 -2.70
CA ASN A 213 2.81 3.97 -3.12
C ASN A 213 1.45 4.68 -3.01
N ALA A 214 1.33 5.55 -2.02
CA ALA A 214 0.12 6.33 -1.78
C ALA A 214 0.48 7.67 -1.13
N GLU A 215 -0.36 8.67 -1.37
CA GLU A 215 -0.21 10.04 -0.85
C GLU A 215 -1.55 10.56 -0.33
N LEU A 216 -1.50 11.20 0.83
CA LEU A 216 -2.53 12.02 1.43
C LEU A 216 -1.91 13.38 1.80
N PRO A 217 -2.68 14.44 2.06
CA PRO A 217 -2.11 15.74 2.41
C PRO A 217 -1.19 15.70 3.62
N ASP A 218 -1.48 14.82 4.57
CA ASP A 218 -0.81 14.68 5.86
C ASP A 218 0.10 13.46 5.97
N MET A 219 0.04 12.52 4.99
CA MET A 219 0.70 11.23 5.10
C MET A 219 1.16 10.68 3.74
N VAL A 220 2.32 10.00 3.73
CA VAL A 220 2.77 9.22 2.58
C VAL A 220 3.05 7.77 2.97
N GLN A 221 2.85 6.87 2.02
CA GLN A 221 3.32 5.49 2.12
C GLN A 221 4.52 5.29 1.21
N ILE A 222 5.64 4.87 1.80
CA ILE A 222 6.85 4.52 1.07
C ILE A 222 6.75 3.09 0.54
N GLY A 223 7.17 2.91 -0.71
CA GLY A 223 7.31 1.62 -1.35
C GLY A 223 8.32 1.65 -2.48
N GLY A 224 8.46 0.55 -3.23
CA GLY A 224 9.38 0.46 -4.35
C GLY A 224 10.85 0.77 -4.00
N VAL A 225 11.26 0.50 -2.76
CA VAL A 225 12.63 0.75 -2.32
C VAL A 225 13.54 -0.33 -2.89
N PHE A 226 14.48 0.09 -3.70
CA PHE A 226 15.41 -0.84 -4.31
C PHE A 226 16.85 -0.29 -4.31
N THR A 227 17.79 -1.18 -4.05
CA THR A 227 19.23 -0.95 -4.22
C THR A 227 19.79 -2.15 -4.96
N PRO A 228 20.49 -1.95 -6.09
CA PRO A 228 21.16 -3.04 -6.82
C PRO A 228 21.99 -3.92 -5.90
N PRO A 229 21.99 -5.25 -6.08
CA PRO A 229 22.68 -6.19 -5.19
C PRO A 229 24.15 -5.82 -4.89
N GLU A 230 24.89 -5.39 -5.90
CA GLU A 230 26.31 -4.99 -5.81
C GLU A 230 26.54 -3.68 -5.05
N LEU A 231 25.46 -2.89 -4.81
CA LEU A 231 25.51 -1.61 -4.09
C LEU A 231 24.93 -1.71 -2.68
N ARG A 232 24.41 -2.86 -2.26
CA ARG A 232 23.83 -3.09 -0.94
C ARG A 232 24.86 -2.96 0.18
N GLY A 233 24.37 -2.76 1.41
CA GLY A 233 25.22 -2.62 2.60
C GLY A 233 25.87 -1.25 2.77
N ARG A 234 25.70 -0.32 1.83
CA ARG A 234 26.31 1.03 1.83
C ARG A 234 25.37 2.13 2.37
N GLY A 235 24.16 1.77 2.82
CA GLY A 235 23.16 2.72 3.34
C GLY A 235 22.36 3.47 2.28
N TYR A 236 22.49 3.14 1.00
CA TYR A 236 21.82 3.83 -0.10
C TYR A 236 20.29 3.71 -0.03
N GLY A 237 19.75 2.52 0.24
CA GLY A 237 18.28 2.36 0.40
C GLY A 237 17.72 3.23 1.52
N ARG A 238 18.40 3.31 2.67
CA ARG A 238 18.03 4.20 3.77
C ARG A 238 18.06 5.67 3.34
N ALA A 239 19.08 6.09 2.61
CA ALA A 239 19.21 7.46 2.12
C ALA A 239 18.14 7.78 1.06
N ALA A 240 17.80 6.84 0.16
CA ALA A 240 16.72 7.01 -0.82
C ALA A 240 15.36 7.22 -0.13
N VAL A 241 15.05 6.41 0.89
CA VAL A 241 13.84 6.60 1.71
C VAL A 241 13.86 7.96 2.39
N ALA A 242 14.96 8.35 3.04
CA ALA A 242 15.07 9.66 3.69
C ALA A 242 14.84 10.82 2.70
N ALA A 243 15.36 10.73 1.48
CA ALA A 243 15.14 11.74 0.45
C ALA A 243 13.67 11.83 0.02
N ALA A 244 13.00 10.70 -0.18
CA ALA A 244 11.57 10.65 -0.48
C ALA A 244 10.73 11.26 0.65
N LEU A 245 11.15 11.07 1.92
CA LEU A 245 10.49 11.62 3.10
C LEU A 245 10.74 13.12 3.27
N ILE A 246 11.94 13.63 2.92
CA ILE A 246 12.21 15.06 2.87
C ILE A 246 11.25 15.74 1.89
N ALA A 247 11.12 15.18 0.68
CA ALA A 247 10.20 15.68 -0.34
C ALA A 247 8.73 15.65 0.13
N ALA A 248 8.32 14.63 0.91
CA ALA A 248 6.99 14.55 1.49
C ALA A 248 6.76 15.64 2.53
N ARG A 249 7.71 15.84 3.45
CA ARG A 249 7.65 16.88 4.47
C ARG A 249 7.60 18.28 3.85
N ASP A 250 8.37 18.52 2.81
CA ASP A 250 8.39 19.82 2.10
C ASP A 250 7.06 20.10 1.37
N ARG A 251 6.22 19.07 1.13
CA ARG A 251 4.85 19.17 0.61
C ARG A 251 3.78 19.23 1.70
N GLY A 252 4.17 19.20 2.98
CA GLY A 252 3.27 19.34 4.13
C GLY A 252 2.87 18.03 4.80
N ALA A 253 3.35 16.86 4.34
CA ALA A 253 3.14 15.63 5.05
C ALA A 253 3.84 15.66 6.42
N THR A 254 3.16 15.14 7.43
CA THR A 254 3.66 15.05 8.82
C THR A 254 4.03 13.64 9.20
N THR A 255 3.49 12.65 8.49
CA THR A 255 3.61 11.23 8.82
C THR A 255 4.00 10.42 7.59
N ALA A 256 4.81 9.40 7.80
CA ALA A 256 5.07 8.36 6.81
C ALA A 256 4.80 6.98 7.38
N ILE A 257 4.35 6.08 6.51
CA ILE A 257 4.23 4.64 6.80
C ILE A 257 4.97 3.82 5.75
N LEU A 258 5.30 2.61 6.12
CA LEU A 258 5.80 1.57 5.22
C LEU A 258 5.57 0.18 5.80
N PHE A 259 5.69 -0.82 4.94
CA PHE A 259 5.69 -2.23 5.33
C PHE A 259 7.04 -2.86 4.97
N THR A 260 7.51 -3.81 5.77
CA THR A 260 8.66 -4.65 5.41
C THR A 260 8.75 -5.88 6.30
N HIS A 261 9.13 -6.99 5.71
CA HIS A 261 9.44 -8.25 6.41
C HIS A 261 10.95 -8.57 6.42
N THR A 262 11.77 -7.77 5.72
CA THR A 262 13.22 -8.06 5.63
C THR A 262 13.98 -7.42 6.78
N PRO A 263 14.81 -8.18 7.55
CA PRO A 263 15.55 -7.63 8.68
C PRO A 263 16.53 -6.50 8.29
N ALA A 264 17.04 -6.51 7.06
CA ALA A 264 17.93 -5.46 6.57
C ALA A 264 17.18 -4.14 6.36
N ALA A 265 15.99 -4.19 5.76
CA ALA A 265 15.13 -3.02 5.56
C ALA A 265 14.62 -2.48 6.90
N GLU A 266 14.17 -3.36 7.81
CA GLU A 266 13.75 -2.96 9.15
C GLU A 266 14.84 -2.17 9.89
N ARG A 267 16.08 -2.66 9.90
CA ARG A 267 17.21 -1.93 10.52
C ARG A 267 17.42 -0.55 9.88
N ALA A 268 17.31 -0.47 8.54
CA ALA A 268 17.47 0.78 7.82
C ALA A 268 16.36 1.79 8.18
N TYR A 269 15.11 1.34 8.31
CA TYR A 269 13.96 2.19 8.64
C TYR A 269 13.95 2.61 10.11
N ARG A 270 14.25 1.69 11.03
CA ARG A 270 14.43 2.06 12.45
C ARG A 270 15.55 3.10 12.64
N ALA A 271 16.61 3.04 11.83
CA ALA A 271 17.68 4.05 11.88
C ALA A 271 17.26 5.43 11.34
N LEU A 272 16.11 5.54 10.65
CA LEU A 272 15.47 6.80 10.27
C LEU A 272 14.51 7.32 11.36
N GLY A 273 14.16 6.47 12.33
CA GLY A 273 13.21 6.80 13.41
C GLY A 273 11.84 6.12 13.22
N PHE A 274 11.67 5.22 12.27
CA PHE A 274 10.43 4.44 12.15
C PHE A 274 10.23 3.52 13.35
N GLU A 275 8.99 3.48 13.84
CA GLU A 275 8.53 2.60 14.90
C GLU A 275 7.47 1.64 14.37
N GLN A 276 7.50 0.39 14.83
CA GLN A 276 6.48 -0.58 14.48
C GLN A 276 5.18 -0.25 15.23
N VAL A 277 4.08 -0.12 14.49
CA VAL A 277 2.76 0.23 15.04
C VAL A 277 1.72 -0.85 14.83
N GLY A 278 2.02 -1.90 14.07
CA GLY A 278 1.08 -2.99 13.82
C GLY A 278 1.66 -4.07 12.93
N LEU A 279 0.76 -4.93 12.48
CA LEU A 279 0.99 -5.96 11.47
C LEU A 279 -0.07 -5.80 10.38
N TYR A 280 0.35 -5.90 9.13
CA TYR A 280 -0.52 -5.80 7.97
C TYR A 280 -0.33 -7.04 7.09
N HIS A 281 -1.41 -7.58 6.54
CA HIS A 281 -1.34 -8.73 5.66
C HIS A 281 -1.56 -8.29 4.23
N ILE A 282 -0.64 -8.67 3.35
CA ILE A 282 -0.69 -8.47 1.91
C ILE A 282 -0.76 -9.84 1.26
N ALA A 283 -1.87 -10.14 0.58
CA ALA A 283 -2.00 -11.37 -0.19
C ALA A 283 -2.45 -11.04 -1.62
N LEU A 284 -1.91 -11.80 -2.60
CA LEU A 284 -2.24 -11.69 -4.02
C LEU A 284 -2.62 -13.07 -4.56
N TYR A 285 -3.65 -13.11 -5.38
CA TYR A 285 -4.22 -14.33 -5.95
C TYR A 285 -4.29 -14.27 -7.47
N ASP A 286 -3.89 -15.37 -8.14
CA ASP A 286 -4.04 -15.56 -9.58
C ASP A 286 -4.19 -17.09 -9.87
N PRO A 287 -5.34 -17.55 -10.34
CA PRO A 287 -6.58 -16.78 -10.53
C PRO A 287 -7.16 -16.22 -9.23
N GLY A 288 -7.99 -15.18 -9.35
CA GLY A 288 -8.69 -14.61 -8.20
C GLY A 288 -9.57 -15.63 -7.47
N VAL A 289 -9.89 -15.33 -6.22
CA VAL A 289 -10.73 -16.15 -5.34
C VAL A 289 -12.16 -15.63 -5.34
N ARG A 290 -13.12 -16.51 -5.62
CA ARG A 290 -14.54 -16.13 -5.57
C ARG A 290 -14.98 -15.82 -4.15
N LEU A 291 -15.70 -14.71 -3.98
CA LEU A 291 -16.34 -14.38 -2.72
C LEU A 291 -17.60 -15.24 -2.56
N CYS A 292 -17.43 -16.49 -2.06
CA CYS A 292 -18.58 -17.37 -1.85
C CYS A 292 -19.44 -16.90 -0.67
N PRO A 293 -20.78 -17.09 -0.71
CA PRO A 293 -21.65 -16.86 0.44
C PRO A 293 -21.15 -17.62 1.67
N LEU A 294 -21.26 -16.98 2.84
CA LEU A 294 -21.03 -17.67 4.12
C LEU A 294 -22.03 -18.82 4.24
N PRO A 295 -21.61 -20.02 4.69
CA PRO A 295 -22.51 -21.14 4.91
C PRO A 295 -23.54 -20.86 6.00
#